data_a73a09e522ca0d9333c0389b28b83d1f
#
_entry.id   a73a09e522ca0d9333c0389b28b83d1f
#
_cell.length_a   1.000
_cell.length_b   1.000
_cell.length_c   1.000
_cell.angle_alpha   90.00
_cell.angle_beta   90.00
_cell.angle_gamma   90.00
#
_symmetry.space_group_name_H-M   'P 1'
#
loop_
_entity.id
_entity.type
_entity.pdbx_description
1 polymer ?
#
loop_
_entity_poly.entity_id
_entity_poly.type
_entity_poly.pdbx_seq_one_letter_code
_entity_poly.pdbx_strand_id
1 'polypeptide(L)'
;KKYNFFLKRYMKYKDFKKIESIVADETLQRLERTPVPTFVTHRTFEIFSRIIAIPKNLGEIPLGGFLFASSQNDVYSLFNLFLKIGRKEDVDSLSAANVLAILAFFKREILRLTKELNDTTPPQSSEEREAAQGLTNVGLFGLIDVISQRQHISTEEAARLPISLVLQFLKIDKNKVLFQRNLNNIYKSKKI
;
A
#
# COMPACT_ATOMS: atom_id res chain seq x y z
N LYS A 1 -27.17 -21.68 -5.70
CA LYS A 1 -26.35 -20.47 -5.42
C LYS A 1 -25.92 -20.31 -3.94
N LYS A 2 -26.67 -20.80 -2.93
CA LYS A 2 -26.30 -20.74 -1.49
C LYS A 2 -25.14 -21.70 -1.12
N TYR A 3 -25.03 -22.85 -1.79
CA TYR A 3 -23.99 -23.85 -1.52
C TYR A 3 -22.56 -23.34 -1.78
N ASN A 4 -22.36 -22.44 -2.74
CA ASN A 4 -21.06 -21.90 -3.08
C ASN A 4 -20.45 -20.97 -2.01
N PHE A 5 -21.26 -20.33 -1.16
CA PHE A 5 -20.79 -19.43 -0.12
C PHE A 5 -20.26 -20.20 1.11
N PHE A 6 -20.91 -21.31 1.47
CA PHE A 6 -20.49 -22.14 2.61
C PHE A 6 -19.16 -22.85 2.35
N LEU A 7 -18.99 -23.43 1.15
CA LEU A 7 -17.73 -24.09 0.77
C LEU A 7 -16.53 -23.14 0.86
N LYS A 8 -16.67 -21.87 0.44
CA LYS A 8 -15.60 -20.89 0.46
C LYS A 8 -15.16 -20.47 1.87
N ARG A 9 -16.04 -20.51 2.87
CA ARG A 9 -15.72 -20.13 4.26
C ARG A 9 -14.81 -21.16 4.96
N TYR A 10 -14.88 -22.42 4.57
CA TYR A 10 -14.13 -23.53 5.17
C TYR A 10 -13.02 -24.08 4.26
N MET A 11 -13.04 -23.72 2.97
CA MET A 11 -12.02 -24.14 2.02
C MET A 11 -10.67 -23.48 2.37
N LYS A 12 -9.60 -24.28 2.38
CA LYS A 12 -8.24 -23.76 2.54
C LYS A 12 -7.81 -23.02 1.27
N TYR A 13 -6.97 -22.00 1.44
CA TYR A 13 -6.50 -21.19 0.32
C TYR A 13 -5.78 -22.01 -0.76
N LYS A 14 -4.99 -23.02 -0.37
CA LYS A 14 -4.34 -23.94 -1.32
C LYS A 14 -5.30 -24.66 -2.26
N ASP A 15 -6.50 -25.00 -1.78
CA ASP A 15 -7.52 -25.70 -2.58
C ASP A 15 -8.32 -24.71 -3.44
N PHE A 16 -8.51 -23.49 -2.94
CA PHE A 16 -9.13 -22.39 -3.69
C PHE A 16 -8.31 -22.05 -4.95
N LYS A 17 -6.99 -21.96 -4.85
CA LYS A 17 -6.10 -21.67 -6.01
C LYS A 17 -6.30 -22.61 -7.20
N LYS A 18 -6.73 -23.84 -6.97
CA LYS A 18 -7.00 -24.83 -8.03
C LYS A 18 -8.28 -24.53 -8.82
N ILE A 19 -9.17 -23.70 -8.27
CA ILE A 19 -10.49 -23.39 -8.84
C ILE A 19 -10.51 -21.99 -9.47
N GLU A 20 -9.47 -21.20 -9.28
CA GLU A 20 -9.41 -19.75 -9.53
C GLU A 20 -9.70 -19.33 -10.97
N SER A 21 -9.47 -20.20 -11.96
CA SER A 21 -9.66 -19.87 -13.39
C SER A 21 -11.11 -19.60 -13.81
N ILE A 22 -12.10 -19.92 -12.97
CA ILE A 22 -13.53 -19.87 -13.36
C ILE A 22 -14.33 -18.81 -12.55
N VAL A 23 -13.80 -18.29 -11.42
CA VAL A 23 -14.62 -17.57 -10.42
C VAL A 23 -14.02 -16.23 -10.00
N ALA A 24 -12.91 -15.79 -10.57
CA ALA A 24 -12.11 -14.68 -10.07
C ALA A 24 -12.88 -13.36 -9.94
N ASP A 25 -13.56 -12.88 -10.97
CA ASP A 25 -14.14 -11.54 -10.99
C ASP A 25 -15.37 -11.35 -10.11
N GLU A 26 -16.33 -12.26 -10.14
CA GLU A 26 -17.53 -12.18 -9.27
C GLU A 26 -17.20 -12.33 -7.78
N THR A 27 -16.12 -13.08 -7.50
CA THR A 27 -15.71 -13.35 -6.12
C THR A 27 -15.00 -12.16 -5.52
N LEU A 28 -14.14 -11.47 -6.26
CA LEU A 28 -13.44 -10.26 -5.81
C LEU A 28 -14.43 -9.14 -5.49
N GLN A 29 -15.42 -8.88 -6.35
CA GLN A 29 -16.45 -7.86 -6.10
C GLN A 29 -17.30 -8.14 -4.86
N ARG A 30 -17.56 -9.42 -4.55
CA ARG A 30 -18.30 -9.79 -3.33
C ARG A 30 -17.44 -9.72 -2.07
N LEU A 31 -16.14 -9.94 -2.20
CA LEU A 31 -15.18 -9.91 -1.09
C LEU A 31 -14.86 -8.49 -0.64
N GLU A 32 -14.99 -7.49 -1.50
CA GLU A 32 -14.89 -6.08 -1.11
C GLU A 32 -15.90 -5.68 -0.04
N ARG A 33 -17.01 -6.42 0.05
CA ARG A 33 -18.07 -6.25 1.06
C ARG A 33 -17.92 -7.16 2.28
N THR A 34 -16.93 -8.04 2.28
CA THR A 34 -16.71 -8.96 3.40
C THR A 34 -15.92 -8.23 4.50
N PRO A 35 -16.39 -8.30 5.76
CA PRO A 35 -15.64 -7.73 6.88
C PRO A 35 -14.24 -8.32 6.95
N VAL A 36 -13.26 -7.44 7.05
CA VAL A 36 -11.87 -7.87 7.24
C VAL A 36 -11.73 -8.45 8.65
N PRO A 37 -11.19 -9.66 8.80
CA PRO A 37 -10.94 -10.20 10.12
C PRO A 37 -9.94 -9.33 10.87
N THR A 38 -10.14 -9.13 12.17
CA THR A 38 -9.22 -8.36 13.01
C THR A 38 -7.97 -9.14 13.39
N PHE A 39 -8.04 -10.46 13.26
CA PHE A 39 -6.91 -11.37 13.49
C PHE A 39 -7.06 -12.62 12.64
N VAL A 40 -5.96 -13.30 12.41
CA VAL A 40 -5.92 -14.65 11.84
C VAL A 40 -5.20 -15.59 12.78
N THR A 41 -5.69 -16.83 12.87
CA THR A 41 -5.00 -17.91 13.56
C THR A 41 -4.30 -18.76 12.51
N HIS A 42 -3.00 -18.88 12.61
CA HIS A 42 -2.24 -19.83 11.79
C HIS A 42 -1.51 -20.82 12.68
N ARG A 43 -1.40 -22.04 12.20
CA ARG A 43 -0.65 -23.10 12.87
C ARG A 43 0.74 -23.14 12.27
N THR A 44 1.75 -22.87 13.09
CA THR A 44 3.09 -23.32 12.77
C THR A 44 3.17 -24.82 13.03
N PHE A 45 4.03 -25.54 12.32
CA PHE A 45 4.25 -26.98 12.52
C PHE A 45 4.70 -27.34 13.96
N GLU A 46 5.00 -26.34 14.77
CA GLU A 46 5.33 -26.46 16.18
C GLU A 46 4.11 -26.07 17.02
N ILE A 47 3.36 -27.06 17.47
CA ILE A 47 2.48 -27.15 18.66
C ILE A 47 1.63 -25.91 19.06
N PHE A 48 1.93 -24.66 18.63
CA PHE A 48 1.23 -23.46 19.02
C PHE A 48 0.55 -22.75 17.84
N SER A 49 -0.74 -22.49 17.97
CA SER A 49 -1.45 -21.55 17.11
C SER A 49 -1.01 -20.13 17.45
N ARG A 50 -0.56 -19.36 16.46
CA ARG A 50 -0.30 -17.93 16.61
C ARG A 50 -1.52 -17.14 16.20
N ILE A 51 -1.87 -16.16 17.02
CA ILE A 51 -2.87 -15.16 16.68
C ILE A 51 -2.13 -13.94 16.14
N ILE A 52 -2.41 -13.56 14.90
CA ILE A 52 -1.79 -12.41 14.26
C ILE A 52 -2.85 -11.34 14.09
N ALA A 53 -2.62 -10.19 14.72
CA ALA A 53 -3.48 -9.02 14.57
C ALA A 53 -3.33 -8.42 13.19
N ILE A 54 -4.45 -8.10 12.55
CA ILE A 54 -4.47 -7.37 11.29
C ILE A 54 -4.45 -5.88 11.61
N PRO A 55 -3.51 -5.09 11.06
CA PRO A 55 -3.42 -3.67 11.33
C PRO A 55 -4.68 -2.95 10.86
N LYS A 56 -5.11 -1.91 11.59
CA LYS A 56 -6.27 -1.10 11.22
C LYS A 56 -6.05 -0.31 9.93
N ASN A 57 -4.81 0.10 9.68
CA ASN A 57 -4.38 0.78 8.47
C ASN A 57 -2.90 0.45 8.20
N LEU A 58 -2.41 0.77 7.03
CA LEU A 58 -1.01 0.53 6.63
C LEU A 58 -0.13 1.79 6.75
N GLY A 59 -0.55 2.82 7.48
CA GLY A 59 0.21 4.06 7.63
C GLY A 59 1.55 3.88 8.37
N GLU A 60 1.64 2.89 9.23
CA GLU A 60 2.85 2.61 10.03
C GLU A 60 3.88 1.72 9.32
N ILE A 61 3.58 1.25 8.11
CA ILE A 61 4.56 0.46 7.37
C ILE A 61 5.72 1.35 6.90
N PRO A 62 6.96 0.79 6.86
CA PRO A 62 8.09 1.51 6.30
C PRO A 62 7.86 1.90 4.83
N LEU A 63 8.37 3.07 4.43
CA LEU A 63 8.30 3.55 3.05
C LEU A 63 8.79 2.51 2.04
N GLY A 64 9.95 1.90 2.27
CA GLY A 64 10.48 0.85 1.40
C GLY A 64 9.54 -0.36 1.29
N GLY A 65 8.90 -0.76 2.40
CA GLY A 65 7.90 -1.81 2.41
C GLY A 65 6.65 -1.44 1.61
N PHE A 66 6.18 -0.19 1.72
CA PHE A 66 5.06 0.30 0.91
C PHE A 66 5.39 0.30 -0.59
N LEU A 67 6.58 0.79 -0.98
CA LEU A 67 7.00 0.81 -2.38
C LEU A 67 7.12 -0.61 -2.95
N PHE A 68 7.68 -1.53 -2.17
CA PHE A 68 7.73 -2.93 -2.54
C PHE A 68 6.32 -3.51 -2.72
N ALA A 69 5.42 -3.30 -1.76
CA ALA A 69 4.04 -3.80 -1.83
C ALA A 69 3.26 -3.25 -3.04
N SER A 70 3.48 -1.97 -3.39
CA SER A 70 2.81 -1.36 -4.54
C SER A 70 3.29 -1.90 -5.89
N SER A 71 4.49 -2.50 -5.94
CA SER A 71 5.05 -3.13 -7.14
C SER A 71 4.76 -4.64 -7.25
N GLN A 72 4.27 -5.27 -6.15
CA GLN A 72 4.07 -6.71 -6.07
C GLN A 72 2.60 -7.10 -6.18
N ASN A 73 2.35 -8.21 -6.89
CA ASN A 73 1.05 -8.88 -6.91
C ASN A 73 1.08 -10.26 -6.19
N ASP A 74 2.23 -10.61 -5.60
CA ASP A 74 2.38 -11.90 -4.93
C ASP A 74 1.77 -11.89 -3.53
N VAL A 75 0.82 -12.78 -3.31
CA VAL A 75 0.09 -12.93 -2.05
C VAL A 75 1.01 -13.21 -0.86
N TYR A 76 1.98 -14.10 -1.05
CA TYR A 76 2.87 -14.53 0.03
C TYR A 76 3.80 -13.41 0.47
N SER A 77 4.31 -12.64 -0.49
CA SER A 77 5.12 -11.45 -0.21
C SER A 77 4.35 -10.41 0.59
N LEU A 78 3.08 -10.16 0.26
CA LEU A 78 2.22 -9.23 1.01
C LEU A 78 1.94 -9.74 2.43
N PHE A 79 1.63 -11.03 2.60
CA PHE A 79 1.42 -11.62 3.91
C PHE A 79 2.67 -11.60 4.78
N ASN A 80 3.84 -11.88 4.20
CA ASN A 80 5.10 -11.77 4.91
C ASN A 80 5.40 -10.32 5.34
N LEU A 81 5.23 -9.37 4.43
CA LEU A 81 5.51 -7.97 4.68
C LEU A 81 4.61 -7.39 5.79
N PHE A 82 3.31 -7.60 5.71
CA PHE A 82 2.34 -6.94 6.58
C PHE A 82 2.00 -7.73 7.84
N LEU A 83 2.00 -9.05 7.77
CA LEU A 83 1.60 -9.93 8.87
C LEU A 83 2.74 -10.79 9.42
N LYS A 84 3.93 -10.72 8.82
CA LYS A 84 5.09 -11.54 9.19
C LYS A 84 4.82 -13.05 9.07
N ILE A 85 3.96 -13.43 8.13
CA ILE A 85 3.68 -14.82 7.78
C ILE A 85 4.59 -15.17 6.59
N GLY A 86 5.78 -15.71 6.86
CA GLY A 86 6.80 -15.91 5.84
C GLY A 86 6.72 -17.24 5.09
N ARG A 87 6.01 -18.25 5.63
CA ARG A 87 5.91 -19.58 5.02
C ARG A 87 4.65 -19.68 4.15
N LYS A 88 4.79 -20.18 2.92
CA LYS A 88 3.66 -20.40 2.02
C LYS A 88 2.61 -21.34 2.61
N GLU A 89 3.08 -22.39 3.28
CA GLU A 89 2.24 -23.41 3.91
C GLU A 89 1.32 -22.81 4.99
N ASP A 90 1.81 -21.81 5.71
CA ASP A 90 1.01 -21.11 6.74
C ASP A 90 -0.13 -20.33 6.09
N VAL A 91 0.15 -19.58 5.01
CA VAL A 91 -0.88 -18.86 4.24
C VAL A 91 -1.86 -19.83 3.59
N ASP A 92 -1.34 -20.91 3.00
CA ASP A 92 -2.14 -21.94 2.34
C ASP A 92 -3.05 -22.72 3.31
N SER A 93 -2.71 -22.73 4.59
CA SER A 93 -3.52 -23.34 5.66
C SER A 93 -4.69 -22.49 6.12
N LEU A 94 -4.65 -21.17 5.85
CA LEU A 94 -5.73 -20.24 6.19
C LEU A 94 -6.98 -20.53 5.35
N SER A 95 -8.14 -20.10 5.85
CA SER A 95 -9.35 -20.16 5.02
C SER A 95 -9.23 -19.21 3.83
N ALA A 96 -9.70 -19.65 2.66
CA ALA A 96 -9.68 -18.82 1.47
C ALA A 96 -10.41 -17.48 1.67
N ALA A 97 -11.52 -17.48 2.41
CA ALA A 97 -12.27 -16.27 2.74
C ALA A 97 -11.41 -15.26 3.51
N ASN A 98 -10.64 -15.70 4.51
CA ASN A 98 -9.76 -14.83 5.28
C ASN A 98 -8.62 -14.27 4.41
N VAL A 99 -7.96 -15.13 3.62
CA VAL A 99 -6.89 -14.69 2.73
C VAL A 99 -7.38 -13.63 1.76
N LEU A 100 -8.51 -13.86 1.11
CA LEU A 100 -9.08 -12.94 0.13
C LEU A 100 -9.55 -11.64 0.78
N ALA A 101 -10.18 -11.68 1.97
CA ALA A 101 -10.58 -10.47 2.70
C ALA A 101 -9.36 -9.62 3.11
N ILE A 102 -8.29 -10.25 3.58
CA ILE A 102 -7.04 -9.58 3.92
C ILE A 102 -6.38 -8.97 2.68
N LEU A 103 -6.35 -9.69 1.56
CA LEU A 103 -5.82 -9.16 0.30
C LEU A 103 -6.62 -7.96 -0.20
N ALA A 104 -7.95 -8.02 -0.14
CA ALA A 104 -8.80 -6.90 -0.51
C ALA A 104 -8.53 -5.68 0.38
N PHE A 105 -8.31 -5.89 1.69
CA PHE A 105 -7.89 -4.83 2.60
C PHE A 105 -6.53 -4.24 2.21
N PHE A 106 -5.50 -5.07 1.97
CA PHE A 106 -4.18 -4.58 1.57
C PHE A 106 -4.23 -3.77 0.29
N LYS A 107 -4.92 -4.28 -0.75
CA LYS A 107 -5.08 -3.57 -2.01
C LYS A 107 -5.75 -2.20 -1.83
N ARG A 108 -6.84 -2.15 -1.06
CA ARG A 108 -7.55 -0.90 -0.77
C ARG A 108 -6.66 0.10 -0.03
N GLU A 109 -5.92 -0.33 0.98
CA GLU A 109 -5.03 0.54 1.75
C GLU A 109 -3.84 1.02 0.91
N ILE A 110 -3.25 0.15 0.08
CA ILE A 110 -2.19 0.54 -0.86
C ILE A 110 -2.71 1.60 -1.84
N LEU A 111 -3.90 1.40 -2.42
CA LEU A 111 -4.53 2.37 -3.32
C LEU A 111 -4.81 3.70 -2.62
N ARG A 112 -5.31 3.66 -1.38
CA ARG A 112 -5.55 4.86 -0.58
C ARG A 112 -4.26 5.65 -0.36
N LEU A 113 -3.20 4.98 0.10
CA LEU A 113 -1.90 5.60 0.34
C LEU A 113 -1.25 6.12 -0.94
N THR A 114 -1.36 5.38 -2.05
CA THR A 114 -0.88 5.83 -3.38
C THR A 114 -1.62 7.09 -3.83
N LYS A 115 -2.94 7.14 -3.65
CA LYS A 115 -3.72 8.33 -3.96
C LYS A 115 -3.29 9.51 -3.10
N GLU A 116 -3.16 9.32 -1.78
CA GLU A 116 -2.67 10.38 -0.89
C GLU A 116 -1.27 10.86 -1.30
N LEU A 117 -0.39 9.96 -1.70
CA LEU A 117 0.95 10.30 -2.18
C LEU A 117 0.89 11.16 -3.44
N ASN A 118 0.09 10.78 -4.43
CA ASN A 118 -0.12 11.57 -5.64
C ASN A 118 -0.71 12.94 -5.33
N ASP A 119 -1.64 13.02 -4.38
CA ASP A 119 -2.26 14.25 -3.94
C ASP A 119 -1.27 15.18 -3.20
N THR A 120 -0.13 14.69 -2.72
CA THR A 120 0.92 15.53 -2.12
C THR A 120 1.82 16.22 -3.14
N THR A 121 1.80 15.81 -4.40
CA THR A 121 2.58 16.44 -5.46
C THR A 121 1.95 17.79 -5.83
N PRO A 122 2.70 18.92 -5.78
CA PRO A 122 2.17 20.20 -6.25
C PRO A 122 1.84 20.11 -7.74
N PRO A 123 0.78 20.79 -8.20
CA PRO A 123 0.53 20.88 -9.62
C PRO A 123 1.70 21.58 -10.32
N GLN A 124 2.22 21.00 -11.38
CA GLN A 124 3.30 21.56 -12.17
C GLN A 124 2.81 22.73 -13.03
N SER A 125 3.60 23.81 -13.14
CA SER A 125 3.36 24.85 -14.14
C SER A 125 3.68 24.34 -15.54
N SER A 126 3.34 25.13 -16.58
CA SER A 126 3.69 24.83 -17.97
C SER A 126 5.22 24.74 -18.15
N GLU A 127 5.94 25.68 -17.56
CA GLU A 127 7.38 25.77 -17.61
C GLU A 127 8.06 24.60 -16.88
N GLU A 128 7.53 24.20 -15.72
CA GLU A 128 8.04 23.02 -14.99
C GLU A 128 7.82 21.72 -15.77
N ARG A 129 6.69 21.60 -16.47
CA ARG A 129 6.41 20.44 -17.33
C ARG A 129 7.34 20.40 -18.54
N GLU A 130 7.60 21.57 -19.14
CA GLU A 130 8.55 21.68 -20.24
C GLU A 130 9.97 21.35 -19.80
N ALA A 131 10.42 21.90 -18.68
CA ALA A 131 11.73 21.60 -18.10
C ALA A 131 11.90 20.12 -17.69
N ALA A 132 10.81 19.41 -17.36
CA ALA A 132 10.85 18.00 -17.03
C ALA A 132 10.88 17.08 -18.26
N GLN A 133 10.71 17.60 -19.48
CA GLN A 133 10.78 16.79 -20.69
C GLN A 133 12.17 16.17 -20.86
N GLY A 134 12.20 14.87 -21.12
CA GLY A 134 13.44 14.10 -21.29
C GLY A 134 14.10 13.64 -19.98
N LEU A 135 13.58 14.03 -18.81
CA LEU A 135 14.07 13.48 -17.55
C LEU A 135 13.57 12.05 -17.34
N THR A 136 14.46 11.18 -16.88
CA THR A 136 14.08 9.81 -16.52
C THR A 136 13.17 9.81 -15.30
N ASN A 137 11.99 9.22 -15.45
CA ASN A 137 11.09 9.04 -14.32
C ASN A 137 11.59 7.90 -13.43
N VAL A 138 12.20 8.23 -12.32
CA VAL A 138 12.65 7.26 -11.29
C VAL A 138 11.49 6.69 -10.47
N GLY A 139 10.25 7.11 -10.76
CA GLY A 139 9.06 6.62 -10.12
C GLY A 139 9.05 6.83 -8.61
N LEU A 140 8.35 5.93 -7.93
CA LEU A 140 8.22 5.98 -6.47
C LEU A 140 9.55 5.74 -5.72
N PHE A 141 10.52 5.08 -6.31
CA PHE A 141 11.84 4.88 -5.69
C PHE A 141 12.62 6.18 -5.53
N GLY A 142 12.45 7.15 -6.43
CA GLY A 142 13.00 8.49 -6.27
C GLY A 142 12.51 9.21 -5.02
N LEU A 143 11.37 8.78 -4.46
CA LEU A 143 10.86 9.34 -3.22
C LEU A 143 11.79 9.07 -2.01
N ILE A 144 12.42 7.91 -1.96
CA ILE A 144 13.39 7.60 -0.88
C ILE A 144 14.54 8.59 -0.91
N ASP A 145 15.07 8.89 -2.11
CA ASP A 145 16.15 9.85 -2.28
C ASP A 145 15.72 11.27 -1.86
N VAL A 146 14.56 11.72 -2.30
CA VAL A 146 13.99 13.02 -1.90
C VAL A 146 13.86 13.14 -0.39
N ILE A 147 13.34 12.11 0.29
CA ILE A 147 13.20 12.11 1.75
C ILE A 147 14.54 12.04 2.45
N SER A 148 15.49 11.24 1.94
CA SER A 148 16.85 11.15 2.45
C SER A 148 17.55 12.52 2.43
N GLN A 149 17.54 13.19 1.30
CA GLN A 149 18.13 14.54 1.15
C GLN A 149 17.45 15.57 2.04
N ARG A 150 16.12 15.57 2.08
CA ARG A 150 15.33 16.51 2.89
C ARG A 150 15.61 16.39 4.39
N GLN A 151 15.74 15.15 4.89
CA GLN A 151 15.92 14.89 6.32
C GLN A 151 17.39 14.78 6.72
N HIS A 152 18.33 14.86 5.76
CA HIS A 152 19.76 14.66 5.97
C HIS A 152 20.07 13.30 6.64
N ILE A 153 19.38 12.25 6.18
CA ILE A 153 19.55 10.86 6.64
C ILE A 153 19.95 9.97 5.47
N SER A 154 20.42 8.77 5.77
CA SER A 154 20.73 7.79 4.72
C SER A 154 19.46 7.32 3.98
N THR A 155 19.63 6.81 2.77
CA THR A 155 18.53 6.20 2.01
C THR A 155 17.92 4.98 2.73
N GLU A 156 18.72 4.24 3.49
CA GLU A 156 18.23 3.13 4.31
C GLU A 156 17.34 3.61 5.46
N GLU A 157 17.71 4.68 6.13
CA GLU A 157 16.91 5.30 7.18
C GLU A 157 15.62 5.88 6.61
N ALA A 158 15.69 6.57 5.47
CA ALA A 158 14.53 7.10 4.77
C ALA A 158 13.54 5.97 4.38
N ALA A 159 14.06 4.83 3.89
CA ALA A 159 13.24 3.67 3.55
C ALA A 159 12.54 3.03 4.78
N ARG A 160 13.05 3.24 5.99
CA ARG A 160 12.47 2.74 7.25
C ARG A 160 11.42 3.68 7.86
N LEU A 161 11.30 4.91 7.39
CA LEU A 161 10.29 5.84 7.91
C LEU A 161 8.88 5.34 7.62
N PRO A 162 7.94 5.49 8.57
CA PRO A 162 6.53 5.20 8.34
C PRO A 162 5.97 6.02 7.17
N ILE A 163 5.19 5.40 6.28
CA ILE A 163 4.60 6.12 5.13
C ILE A 163 3.70 7.27 5.57
N SER A 164 3.00 7.15 6.71
CA SER A 164 2.21 8.24 7.28
C SER A 164 3.02 9.48 7.58
N LEU A 165 4.24 9.32 8.13
CA LEU A 165 5.16 10.41 8.41
C LEU A 165 5.69 11.05 7.10
N VAL A 166 6.04 10.22 6.13
CA VAL A 166 6.47 10.69 4.80
C VAL A 166 5.37 11.54 4.14
N LEU A 167 4.13 11.08 4.18
CA LEU A 167 2.99 11.84 3.66
C LEU A 167 2.81 13.20 4.35
N GLN A 168 3.04 13.28 5.66
CA GLN A 168 3.01 14.56 6.38
C GLN A 168 4.11 15.51 5.89
N PHE A 169 5.33 15.02 5.69
CA PHE A 169 6.42 15.83 5.14
C PHE A 169 6.08 16.39 3.76
N LEU A 170 5.58 15.54 2.87
CA LEU A 170 5.20 15.96 1.52
C LEU A 170 4.03 16.95 1.50
N LYS A 171 3.03 16.79 2.39
CA LYS A 171 1.94 17.76 2.55
C LYS A 171 2.45 19.14 2.99
N ILE A 172 3.42 19.18 3.91
CA ILE A 172 4.07 20.43 4.34
C ILE A 172 4.80 21.08 3.16
N ASP A 173 5.54 20.30 2.37
CA ASP A 173 6.28 20.84 1.22
C ASP A 173 5.36 21.36 0.14
N LYS A 174 4.30 20.61 -0.19
CA LYS A 174 3.26 21.10 -1.11
C LYS A 174 2.71 22.45 -0.67
N ASN A 175 2.38 22.59 0.62
CA ASN A 175 1.84 23.84 1.15
C ASN A 175 2.85 24.99 1.04
N LYS A 176 4.14 24.74 1.31
CA LYS A 176 5.21 25.75 1.14
C LYS A 176 5.30 26.20 -0.33
N VAL A 177 5.30 25.26 -1.27
CA VAL A 177 5.36 25.58 -2.72
C VAL A 177 4.14 26.41 -3.14
N LEU A 178 2.94 26.01 -2.74
CA LEU A 178 1.71 26.74 -3.06
C LEU A 178 1.71 28.16 -2.45
N PHE A 179 2.12 28.30 -1.20
CA PHE A 179 2.27 29.59 -0.55
C PHE A 179 3.23 30.50 -1.32
N GLN A 180 4.41 30.01 -1.69
CA GLN A 180 5.39 30.79 -2.44
C GLN A 180 4.88 31.22 -3.79
N ARG A 181 4.17 30.33 -4.51
CA ARG A 181 3.52 30.67 -5.79
C ARG A 181 2.47 31.77 -5.64
N ASN A 182 1.61 31.63 -4.65
CA ASN A 182 0.58 32.63 -4.37
C ASN A 182 1.20 34.00 -4.02
N LEU A 183 2.26 34.00 -3.21
CA LEU A 183 2.97 35.21 -2.84
C LEU A 183 3.60 35.89 -4.08
N ASN A 184 4.23 35.10 -4.94
CA ASN A 184 4.81 35.61 -6.17
C ASN A 184 3.74 36.21 -7.12
N ASN A 185 2.57 35.61 -7.20
CA ASN A 185 1.45 36.12 -7.99
C ASN A 185 0.94 37.47 -7.44
N ILE A 186 0.84 37.61 -6.11
CA ILE A 186 0.47 38.86 -5.46
C ILE A 186 1.49 39.96 -5.77
N TYR A 187 2.78 39.66 -5.72
CA TYR A 187 3.83 40.65 -6.05
C TYR A 187 3.81 41.06 -7.53
N LYS A 188 3.54 40.11 -8.44
CA LYS A 188 3.41 40.42 -9.87
C LYS A 188 2.21 41.33 -10.12
N SER A 189 1.06 41.10 -9.50
CA SER A 189 -0.15 41.91 -9.67
C SER A 189 -0.04 43.32 -9.06
N LYS A 190 0.85 43.54 -8.10
CA LYS A 190 1.10 44.87 -7.51
C LYS A 190 2.10 45.72 -8.28
N LYS A 191 2.81 45.16 -9.24
CA LYS A 191 3.82 45.88 -10.06
C LYS A 191 3.23 46.44 -11.37
N ILE A 192 1.93 46.23 -11.59
CA ILE A 192 1.16 46.81 -12.68
C ILE A 192 0.37 48.00 -12.14
#